data_ae9be60bd576937cdf135ac5caea20b8
#
_entry.id   ae9be60bd576937cdf135ac5caea20b8
#
_cell.length_a   1.000
_cell.length_b   1.000
_cell.length_c   1.000
_cell.angle_alpha   90.00
_cell.angle_beta   90.00
_cell.angle_gamma   90.00
#
_symmetry.space_group_name_H-M   'P 1'
#
loop_
_entity.id
_entity.type
_entity.pdbx_description
1 polymer ?
#
loop_
_entity_poly.entity_id
_entity_poly.type
_entity_poly.pdbx_seq_one_letter_code
_entity_poly.pdbx_strand_id
1 'polypeptide(L)'
;MRIFITSTNTDVGKTFVTKHLYHALKACDYDVCIFKPFQTEELADGTYPDLEVFKNECDLSYDTTSLYTFKQPVSPHLAFKMTNQTCLNKQDVFDKVSALNEKFDFVLIEGAGGIGVPLYEGKESIYMTKDLINDCADSVISVLPSKLGAISDAIVHQDYMDRHVSPNNFLIMNRYTGSYIEKDNQITIGKLTNKTVYTLNEHARYEDFSEEFLQQLIGAKK
;
A
#
# COMPACT_ATOMS: atom_id res chain seq x y z
N MET A 1 -8.61 12.22 -3.60
CA MET A 1 -8.40 11.48 -2.33
C MET A 1 -7.17 10.60 -2.43
N ARG A 2 -6.32 10.60 -1.40
CA ARG A 2 -5.04 9.88 -1.38
C ARG A 2 -5.16 8.68 -0.45
N ILE A 3 -5.03 7.48 -0.99
CA ILE A 3 -5.16 6.22 -0.25
C ILE A 3 -3.79 5.55 -0.20
N PHE A 4 -3.23 5.34 0.98
CA PHE A 4 -1.96 4.65 1.14
C PHE A 4 -2.18 3.15 1.36
N ILE A 5 -1.52 2.32 0.59
CA ILE A 5 -1.56 0.87 0.72
C ILE A 5 -0.28 0.41 1.42
N THR A 6 -0.44 -0.06 2.66
CA THR A 6 0.63 -0.68 3.47
C THR A 6 0.30 -2.13 3.78
N SER A 7 1.16 -2.80 4.52
CA SER A 7 0.94 -4.20 4.94
C SER A 7 1.70 -4.52 6.22
N THR A 8 1.41 -5.68 6.78
CA THR A 8 2.15 -6.22 7.93
C THR A 8 3.60 -6.54 7.57
N ASN A 9 3.87 -7.00 6.34
CA ASN A 9 5.21 -7.39 5.88
C ASN A 9 5.33 -7.29 4.35
N THR A 10 6.53 -7.61 3.80
CA THR A 10 6.75 -7.82 2.37
C THR A 10 5.96 -9.05 1.91
N ASP A 11 5.62 -9.14 0.62
CA ASP A 11 4.95 -10.27 -0.06
C ASP A 11 3.55 -10.66 0.46
N VAL A 12 2.92 -9.81 1.26
CA VAL A 12 1.52 -10.00 1.68
C VAL A 12 0.53 -9.71 0.54
N GLY A 13 1.02 -9.09 -0.55
CA GLY A 13 0.26 -8.85 -1.78
C GLY A 13 -0.32 -7.43 -1.89
N LYS A 14 0.43 -6.41 -1.46
CA LYS A 14 0.06 -4.99 -1.67
C LYS A 14 -0.27 -4.72 -3.13
N THR A 15 0.64 -5.06 -4.04
CA THR A 15 0.51 -4.83 -5.48
C THR A 15 -0.72 -5.49 -6.08
N PHE A 16 -1.07 -6.70 -5.59
CA PHE A 16 -2.31 -7.37 -5.95
C PHE A 16 -3.53 -6.57 -5.51
N VAL A 17 -3.58 -6.12 -4.26
CA VAL A 17 -4.70 -5.30 -3.73
C VAL A 17 -4.76 -3.96 -4.45
N THR A 18 -3.63 -3.30 -4.67
CA THR A 18 -3.54 -1.99 -5.33
C THR A 18 -4.13 -2.01 -6.74
N LYS A 19 -3.70 -2.98 -7.58
CA LYS A 19 -4.21 -3.09 -8.96
C LYS A 19 -5.69 -3.41 -9.03
N HIS A 20 -6.18 -4.30 -8.16
CA HIS A 20 -7.60 -4.66 -8.15
C HIS A 20 -8.46 -3.49 -7.66
N LEU A 21 -7.99 -2.74 -6.66
CA LEU A 21 -8.67 -1.52 -6.21
C LEU A 21 -8.68 -0.44 -7.29
N TYR A 22 -7.58 -0.29 -8.04
CA TYR A 22 -7.52 0.59 -9.21
C TYR A 22 -8.66 0.28 -10.19
N HIS A 23 -8.82 -0.99 -10.58
CA HIS A 23 -9.89 -1.38 -11.50
C HIS A 23 -11.28 -1.27 -10.89
N ALA A 24 -11.46 -1.59 -9.61
CA ALA A 24 -12.74 -1.45 -8.92
C ALA A 24 -13.22 0.01 -8.89
N LEU A 25 -12.33 0.95 -8.58
CA LEU A 25 -12.65 2.37 -8.59
C LEU A 25 -12.90 2.89 -10.01
N LYS A 26 -12.13 2.44 -11.02
CA LYS A 26 -12.40 2.76 -12.43
C LYS A 26 -13.74 2.23 -12.91
N ALA A 27 -14.16 1.05 -12.47
CA ALA A 27 -15.48 0.50 -12.77
C ALA A 27 -16.63 1.29 -12.10
N CYS A 28 -16.33 2.10 -11.11
CA CYS A 28 -17.24 3.08 -10.50
C CYS A 28 -17.14 4.47 -11.14
N ASP A 29 -16.59 4.60 -12.35
CA ASP A 29 -16.42 5.83 -13.13
C ASP A 29 -15.53 6.91 -12.46
N TYR A 30 -14.58 6.52 -11.60
CA TYR A 30 -13.59 7.43 -11.05
C TYR A 30 -12.30 7.46 -11.86
N ASP A 31 -11.67 8.63 -11.94
CA ASP A 31 -10.31 8.77 -12.42
C ASP A 31 -9.32 8.38 -11.32
N VAL A 32 -8.50 7.36 -11.61
CA VAL A 32 -7.59 6.73 -10.63
C VAL A 32 -6.17 6.67 -11.17
N CYS A 33 -5.19 6.93 -10.32
CA CYS A 33 -3.79 6.62 -10.63
C CYS A 33 -3.14 5.83 -9.49
N ILE A 34 -2.01 5.18 -9.80
CA ILE A 34 -1.17 4.49 -8.82
C ILE A 34 0.17 5.23 -8.75
N PHE A 35 0.65 5.46 -7.54
CA PHE A 35 1.96 6.02 -7.27
C PHE A 35 2.72 5.16 -6.26
N LYS A 36 3.87 4.62 -6.66
CA LYS A 36 4.80 3.87 -5.82
C LYS A 36 6.08 4.68 -5.69
N PRO A 37 6.19 5.54 -4.66
CA PRO A 37 7.31 6.49 -4.52
C PRO A 37 8.68 5.83 -4.58
N PHE A 38 8.78 4.63 -4.01
CA PHE A 38 10.03 3.87 -3.88
C PHE A 38 9.84 2.46 -4.43
N GLN A 39 10.56 2.14 -5.49
CA GLN A 39 10.63 0.79 -6.06
C GLN A 39 12.06 0.27 -5.92
N THR A 40 12.21 -0.88 -5.32
CA THR A 40 13.47 -1.63 -5.22
C THR A 40 13.39 -2.92 -6.04
N GLU A 41 14.51 -3.59 -6.27
CA GLU A 41 14.60 -4.84 -7.01
C GLU A 41 14.42 -4.67 -8.53
N GLU A 42 15.51 -4.30 -9.21
CA GLU A 42 15.59 -4.33 -10.67
C GLU A 42 15.85 -5.77 -11.13
N LEU A 43 15.02 -6.28 -12.02
CA LEU A 43 15.17 -7.60 -12.63
C LEU A 43 16.33 -7.63 -13.64
N ALA A 44 16.74 -8.83 -14.07
CA ALA A 44 17.87 -9.02 -14.98
C ALA A 44 17.69 -8.33 -16.35
N ASP A 45 16.46 -8.09 -16.76
CA ASP A 45 16.09 -7.38 -17.99
C ASP A 45 15.96 -5.85 -17.82
N GLY A 46 16.25 -5.33 -16.63
CA GLY A 46 16.16 -3.90 -16.32
C GLY A 46 14.76 -3.41 -15.94
N THR A 47 13.80 -4.31 -15.79
CA THR A 47 12.43 -3.98 -15.36
C THR A 47 12.26 -4.08 -13.83
N TYR A 48 11.11 -3.64 -13.33
CA TYR A 48 10.79 -3.64 -11.90
C TYR A 48 9.47 -4.41 -11.65
N PRO A 49 9.44 -5.40 -10.75
CA PRO A 49 8.30 -6.31 -10.61
C PRO A 49 6.94 -5.61 -10.45
N ASP A 50 6.82 -4.69 -9.50
CA ASP A 50 5.53 -4.04 -9.24
C ASP A 50 5.17 -3.03 -10.35
N LEU A 51 6.16 -2.32 -10.89
CA LEU A 51 5.92 -1.36 -11.98
C LEU A 51 5.50 -2.07 -13.27
N GLU A 52 6.03 -3.27 -13.55
CA GLU A 52 5.58 -4.07 -14.68
C GLU A 52 4.13 -4.54 -14.51
N VAL A 53 3.71 -4.88 -13.30
CA VAL A 53 2.29 -5.18 -13.03
C VAL A 53 1.42 -3.96 -13.35
N PHE A 54 1.79 -2.77 -12.86
CA PHE A 54 1.01 -1.56 -13.10
C PHE A 54 1.02 -1.13 -14.57
N LYS A 55 2.14 -1.31 -15.26
CA LYS A 55 2.25 -1.03 -16.70
C LYS A 55 1.37 -1.98 -17.53
N ASN A 56 1.48 -3.28 -17.27
CA ASN A 56 0.84 -4.29 -18.11
C ASN A 56 -0.64 -4.47 -17.80
N GLU A 57 -1.04 -4.28 -16.53
CA GLU A 57 -2.40 -4.55 -16.09
C GLU A 57 -3.23 -3.28 -15.83
N CYS A 58 -2.59 -2.10 -15.66
CA CYS A 58 -3.28 -0.84 -15.43
C CYS A 58 -3.00 0.23 -16.50
N ASP A 59 -2.17 -0.09 -17.50
CA ASP A 59 -1.74 0.83 -18.58
C ASP A 59 -1.06 2.11 -18.04
N LEU A 60 -0.22 1.96 -17.01
CA LEU A 60 0.47 3.07 -16.36
C LEU A 60 1.97 3.06 -16.69
N SER A 61 2.53 4.22 -17.07
CA SER A 61 3.96 4.34 -17.34
C SER A 61 4.78 4.43 -16.05
N TYR A 62 6.04 4.01 -16.10
CA TYR A 62 6.98 4.12 -14.97
C TYR A 62 7.13 5.57 -14.48
N ASP A 63 7.23 6.54 -15.38
CA ASP A 63 7.42 7.97 -15.05
C ASP A 63 6.22 8.55 -14.26
N THR A 64 5.03 8.02 -14.48
CA THR A 64 3.85 8.43 -13.72
C THR A 64 3.73 7.67 -12.40
N THR A 65 4.21 6.43 -12.36
CA THR A 65 3.96 5.49 -11.26
C THR A 65 5.04 5.52 -10.19
N SER A 66 6.30 5.87 -10.50
CA SER A 66 7.39 5.86 -9.52
C SER A 66 8.23 7.14 -9.55
N LEU A 67 8.99 7.36 -8.46
CA LEU A 67 9.89 8.51 -8.34
C LEU A 67 11.34 8.06 -8.10
N TYR A 68 11.54 7.10 -7.19
CA TYR A 68 12.85 6.52 -6.88
C TYR A 68 12.86 5.04 -7.20
N THR A 69 13.75 4.62 -8.09
CA THR A 69 13.94 3.22 -8.45
C THR A 69 15.36 2.77 -8.10
N PHE A 70 15.50 1.57 -7.55
CA PHE A 70 16.76 1.02 -7.05
C PHE A 70 16.98 -0.41 -7.54
N LYS A 71 18.24 -0.74 -7.87
CA LYS A 71 18.59 -2.06 -8.41
C LYS A 71 18.48 -3.19 -7.39
N GLN A 72 18.89 -2.93 -6.16
CA GLN A 72 18.98 -3.97 -5.14
C GLN A 72 17.63 -4.29 -4.50
N PRO A 73 17.36 -5.58 -4.16
CA PRO A 73 16.17 -6.01 -3.43
C PRO A 73 16.31 -5.75 -1.92
N VAL A 74 16.38 -4.50 -1.54
CA VAL A 74 16.56 -4.05 -0.15
C VAL A 74 15.56 -2.97 0.22
N SER A 75 15.46 -2.65 1.50
CA SER A 75 14.62 -1.53 1.95
C SER A 75 15.10 -0.19 1.38
N PRO A 76 14.19 0.77 1.14
CA PRO A 76 14.57 2.05 0.50
C PRO A 76 15.73 2.77 1.20
N HIS A 77 15.76 2.85 2.54
CA HIS A 77 16.84 3.51 3.27
C HIS A 77 18.21 2.91 2.97
N LEU A 78 18.30 1.59 2.82
CA LEU A 78 19.55 0.92 2.48
C LEU A 78 19.89 1.13 0.99
N ALA A 79 18.89 1.12 0.12
CA ALA A 79 19.05 1.41 -1.30
C ALA A 79 19.64 2.82 -1.53
N PHE A 80 19.15 3.84 -0.81
CA PHE A 80 19.75 5.18 -0.83
C PHE A 80 21.22 5.18 -0.40
N LYS A 81 21.56 4.45 0.67
CA LYS A 81 22.97 4.34 1.13
C LYS A 81 23.87 3.67 0.11
N MET A 82 23.36 2.66 -0.61
CA MET A 82 24.15 1.91 -1.59
C MET A 82 24.39 2.67 -2.88
N THR A 83 23.52 3.60 -3.25
CA THR A 83 23.62 4.32 -4.54
C THR A 83 24.53 5.52 -4.50
N ASN A 84 24.95 6.03 -3.35
CA ASN A 84 25.83 7.21 -3.15
C ASN A 84 25.43 8.49 -3.93
N GLN A 85 24.32 8.50 -4.64
CA GLN A 85 23.99 9.53 -5.63
C GLN A 85 22.79 10.39 -5.26
N THR A 86 21.93 9.91 -4.38
CA THR A 86 20.65 10.57 -4.18
C THR A 86 20.33 10.68 -2.69
N CYS A 87 20.04 11.89 -2.24
CA CYS A 87 19.35 12.10 -0.97
C CYS A 87 17.85 12.11 -1.25
N LEU A 88 17.05 11.61 -0.32
CA LEU A 88 15.61 11.80 -0.39
C LEU A 88 15.29 13.29 -0.31
N ASN A 89 14.63 13.79 -1.34
CA ASN A 89 13.93 15.06 -1.28
C ASN A 89 12.43 14.78 -1.01
N LYS A 90 11.99 14.99 0.21
CA LYS A 90 10.58 14.78 0.58
C LYS A 90 9.64 15.67 -0.22
N GLN A 91 10.09 16.89 -0.56
CA GLN A 91 9.28 17.84 -1.31
C GLN A 91 8.91 17.29 -2.69
N ASP A 92 9.82 16.58 -3.36
CA ASP A 92 9.53 15.98 -4.67
C ASP A 92 8.41 14.93 -4.57
N VAL A 93 8.36 14.18 -3.46
CA VAL A 93 7.27 13.21 -3.20
C VAL A 93 5.95 13.94 -2.97
N PHE A 94 5.97 15.02 -2.18
CA PHE A 94 4.76 15.80 -1.86
C PHE A 94 4.22 16.52 -3.09
N ASP A 95 5.09 17.12 -3.89
CA ASP A 95 4.73 17.81 -5.13
C ASP A 95 4.13 16.83 -6.14
N LYS A 96 4.72 15.63 -6.26
CA LYS A 96 4.18 14.57 -7.13
C LYS A 96 2.81 14.11 -6.67
N VAL A 97 2.62 13.82 -5.37
CA VAL A 97 1.32 13.41 -4.81
C VAL A 97 0.28 14.52 -4.99
N SER A 98 0.65 15.77 -4.76
CA SER A 98 -0.25 16.93 -4.93
C SER A 98 -0.68 17.07 -6.39
N ALA A 99 0.27 17.03 -7.32
CA ALA A 99 -0.01 17.13 -8.75
C ALA A 99 -0.89 15.97 -9.28
N LEU A 100 -0.74 14.77 -8.71
CA LEU A 100 -1.61 13.64 -9.02
C LEU A 100 -3.01 13.84 -8.43
N ASN A 101 -3.12 14.31 -7.19
CA ASN A 101 -4.41 14.54 -6.53
C ASN A 101 -5.24 15.67 -7.15
N GLU A 102 -4.60 16.59 -7.89
CA GLU A 102 -5.29 17.61 -8.69
C GLU A 102 -5.91 17.04 -9.98
N LYS A 103 -5.37 15.93 -10.51
CA LYS A 103 -5.76 15.36 -11.79
C LYS A 103 -6.68 14.16 -11.67
N PHE A 104 -6.60 13.43 -10.56
CA PHE A 104 -7.29 12.18 -10.35
C PHE A 104 -8.21 12.24 -9.12
N ASP A 105 -9.33 11.55 -9.19
CA ASP A 105 -10.24 11.40 -8.07
C ASP A 105 -9.60 10.62 -6.92
N PHE A 106 -8.83 9.58 -7.27
CA PHE A 106 -8.11 8.74 -6.32
C PHE A 106 -6.64 8.58 -6.72
N VAL A 107 -5.76 8.76 -5.75
CA VAL A 107 -4.33 8.46 -5.84
C VAL A 107 -4.04 7.29 -4.91
N LEU A 108 -3.76 6.13 -5.47
CA LEU A 108 -3.37 4.95 -4.72
C LEU A 108 -1.85 4.97 -4.51
N ILE A 109 -1.41 5.23 -3.28
CA ILE A 109 0.03 5.32 -2.94
C ILE A 109 0.47 3.98 -2.37
N GLU A 110 1.31 3.24 -3.09
CA GLU A 110 1.80 1.95 -2.61
C GLU A 110 3.13 2.07 -1.88
N GLY A 111 3.16 1.61 -0.62
CA GLY A 111 4.36 1.57 0.21
C GLY A 111 5.35 0.47 -0.19
N ALA A 112 6.61 0.66 0.16
CA ALA A 112 7.67 -0.34 0.02
C ALA A 112 7.81 -1.16 1.30
N GLY A 113 7.56 -2.46 1.23
CA GLY A 113 7.58 -3.36 2.39
C GLY A 113 6.41 -3.17 3.36
N GLY A 114 6.60 -3.50 4.64
CA GLY A 114 5.59 -3.34 5.69
C GLY A 114 5.65 -1.97 6.36
N ILE A 115 4.69 -1.72 7.29
CA ILE A 115 4.55 -0.42 7.98
C ILE A 115 5.80 0.02 8.76
N GLY A 116 6.57 -0.90 9.29
CA GLY A 116 7.78 -0.62 10.07
C GLY A 116 9.04 -0.34 9.22
N VAL A 117 8.94 -0.27 7.89
CA VAL A 117 10.10 -0.10 7.01
C VAL A 117 10.59 1.34 7.03
N PRO A 118 11.91 1.58 7.26
CA PRO A 118 12.52 2.88 7.09
C PRO A 118 12.69 3.20 5.60
N LEU A 119 12.31 4.40 5.20
CA LEU A 119 12.39 4.89 3.82
C LEU A 119 13.71 5.61 3.56
N TYR A 120 14.18 6.38 4.53
CA TYR A 120 15.43 7.14 4.41
C TYR A 120 16.06 7.39 5.79
N GLU A 121 17.37 7.31 5.87
CA GLU A 121 18.14 7.67 7.07
C GLU A 121 18.91 8.97 6.81
N GLY A 122 18.42 10.05 7.40
CA GLY A 122 19.09 11.34 7.43
C GLY A 122 20.10 11.45 8.56
N LYS A 123 20.78 12.58 8.69
CA LYS A 123 21.79 12.81 9.73
C LYS A 123 21.21 12.80 11.15
N GLU A 124 19.99 13.29 11.32
CA GLU A 124 19.37 13.53 12.64
C GLU A 124 18.14 12.61 12.89
N SER A 125 17.56 12.04 11.85
CA SER A 125 16.32 11.26 11.96
C SER A 125 16.18 10.23 10.87
N ILE A 126 15.38 9.22 11.14
CA ILE A 126 14.95 8.23 10.16
C ILE A 126 13.53 8.56 9.71
N TYR A 127 13.33 8.68 8.40
CA TYR A 127 12.02 8.84 7.79
C TYR A 127 11.40 7.46 7.54
N MET A 128 10.29 7.19 8.20
CA MET A 128 9.63 5.89 8.20
C MET A 128 8.40 5.89 7.28
N THR A 129 7.89 4.71 6.95
CA THR A 129 6.64 4.54 6.20
C THR A 129 5.46 5.27 6.88
N LYS A 130 5.37 5.24 8.22
CA LYS A 130 4.34 5.98 8.98
C LYS A 130 4.40 7.50 8.76
N ASP A 131 5.60 8.05 8.60
CA ASP A 131 5.78 9.49 8.39
C ASP A 131 5.27 9.87 6.99
N LEU A 132 5.59 9.07 5.96
CA LEU A 132 5.07 9.26 4.61
C LEU A 132 3.53 9.14 4.58
N ILE A 133 2.94 8.22 5.31
CA ILE A 133 1.49 8.09 5.43
C ILE A 133 0.88 9.36 6.00
N ASN A 134 1.41 9.85 7.13
CA ASN A 134 0.91 11.05 7.79
C ASN A 134 1.07 12.32 6.93
N ASP A 135 2.15 12.37 6.14
CA ASP A 135 2.43 13.50 5.26
C ASP A 135 1.56 13.51 3.99
N CYS A 136 1.17 12.32 3.47
CA CYS A 136 0.63 12.20 2.12
C CYS A 136 -0.76 11.57 1.99
N ALA A 137 -1.30 10.89 3.01
CA ALA A 137 -2.51 10.09 2.86
C ALA A 137 -3.72 10.68 3.59
N ASP A 138 -4.91 10.47 3.01
CA ASP A 138 -6.19 10.77 3.64
C ASP A 138 -6.80 9.52 4.30
N SER A 139 -6.47 8.34 3.78
CA SER A 139 -6.88 7.03 4.31
C SER A 139 -5.79 5.99 4.06
N VAL A 140 -5.83 4.90 4.82
CA VAL A 140 -4.89 3.78 4.70
C VAL A 140 -5.63 2.48 4.48
N ILE A 141 -5.05 1.61 3.66
CA ILE A 141 -5.43 0.21 3.56
C ILE A 141 -4.25 -0.63 4.05
N SER A 142 -4.48 -1.41 5.11
CA SER A 142 -3.53 -2.37 5.64
C SER A 142 -3.83 -3.76 5.11
N VAL A 143 -2.94 -4.28 4.29
CA VAL A 143 -3.02 -5.63 3.73
C VAL A 143 -2.47 -6.62 4.74
N LEU A 144 -3.28 -7.59 5.11
CA LEU A 144 -2.99 -8.63 6.10
C LEU A 144 -2.87 -10.00 5.42
N PRO A 145 -2.03 -10.93 5.94
CA PRO A 145 -2.07 -12.33 5.52
C PRO A 145 -3.36 -13.00 6.02
N SER A 146 -3.76 -14.13 5.40
CA SER A 146 -4.95 -14.88 5.82
C SER A 146 -4.62 -16.11 6.68
N LYS A 147 -3.41 -16.67 6.53
CA LYS A 147 -2.97 -17.96 7.07
C LYS A 147 -2.51 -17.88 8.54
N LEU A 148 -1.96 -18.98 9.03
CA LEU A 148 -1.36 -19.07 10.38
C LEU A 148 -0.35 -17.94 10.60
N GLY A 149 -0.45 -17.25 11.74
CA GLY A 149 0.32 -16.05 12.06
C GLY A 149 -0.44 -14.74 11.84
N ALA A 150 -1.51 -14.75 11.04
CA ALA A 150 -2.29 -13.55 10.67
C ALA A 150 -2.77 -12.74 11.89
N ILE A 151 -3.22 -13.40 12.96
CA ILE A 151 -3.70 -12.73 14.17
C ILE A 151 -2.56 -11.92 14.81
N SER A 152 -1.41 -12.53 15.04
CA SER A 152 -0.25 -11.86 15.65
C SER A 152 0.20 -10.67 14.79
N ASP A 153 0.36 -10.89 13.49
CA ASP A 153 0.79 -9.86 12.55
C ASP A 153 -0.20 -8.68 12.53
N ALA A 154 -1.50 -8.97 12.49
CA ALA A 154 -2.53 -7.94 12.45
C ALA A 154 -2.58 -7.11 13.74
N ILE A 155 -2.47 -7.75 14.92
CA ILE A 155 -2.52 -7.05 16.21
C ILE A 155 -1.31 -6.14 16.40
N VAL A 156 -0.10 -6.63 16.13
CA VAL A 156 1.12 -5.82 16.23
C VAL A 156 1.08 -4.66 15.24
N HIS A 157 0.64 -4.93 14.01
CA HIS A 157 0.47 -3.92 12.98
C HIS A 157 -0.55 -2.84 13.42
N GLN A 158 -1.73 -3.27 13.88
CA GLN A 158 -2.79 -2.33 14.28
C GLN A 158 -2.39 -1.49 15.50
N ASP A 159 -1.74 -2.09 16.50
CA ASP A 159 -1.21 -1.34 17.65
C ASP A 159 -0.21 -0.26 17.21
N TYR A 160 0.66 -0.59 16.24
CA TYR A 160 1.57 0.40 15.67
C TYR A 160 0.83 1.50 14.89
N MET A 161 -0.17 1.13 14.09
CA MET A 161 -1.02 2.07 13.35
C MET A 161 -1.74 3.04 14.30
N ASP A 162 -2.39 2.53 15.33
CA ASP A 162 -3.16 3.33 16.29
C ASP A 162 -2.31 4.36 17.06
N ARG A 163 -1.02 4.04 17.27
CA ARG A 163 -0.09 4.93 17.98
C ARG A 163 0.56 5.98 17.08
N HIS A 164 0.71 5.71 15.79
CA HIS A 164 1.63 6.48 14.94
C HIS A 164 1.03 7.00 13.65
N VAL A 165 -0.18 6.58 13.28
CA VAL A 165 -0.81 6.92 12.01
C VAL A 165 -2.14 7.61 12.26
N SER A 166 -2.30 8.80 11.71
CA SER A 166 -3.51 9.64 11.91
C SER A 166 -4.66 9.31 10.95
N PRO A 167 -4.42 9.00 9.66
CA PRO A 167 -5.49 8.67 8.72
C PRO A 167 -6.25 7.39 9.09
N ASN A 168 -7.55 7.35 8.73
CA ASN A 168 -8.37 6.15 8.96
C ASN A 168 -7.79 4.92 8.24
N ASN A 169 -7.78 3.77 8.92
CA ASN A 169 -7.19 2.54 8.43
C ASN A 169 -8.24 1.45 8.22
N PHE A 170 -8.32 0.90 6.99
CA PHE A 170 -9.11 -0.24 6.58
C PHE A 170 -8.25 -1.50 6.58
N LEU A 171 -8.78 -2.62 7.07
CA LEU A 171 -8.07 -3.90 7.10
C LEU A 171 -8.57 -4.80 5.97
N ILE A 172 -7.66 -5.29 5.12
CA ILE A 172 -7.97 -6.27 4.07
C ILE A 172 -7.12 -7.52 4.27
N MET A 173 -7.76 -8.64 4.56
CA MET A 173 -7.12 -9.95 4.57
C MET A 173 -7.04 -10.47 3.14
N ASN A 174 -5.84 -10.57 2.60
CA ASN A 174 -5.56 -10.97 1.22
C ASN A 174 -5.29 -12.48 1.09
N ARG A 175 -5.41 -13.00 -0.12
CA ARG A 175 -5.28 -14.44 -0.46
C ARG A 175 -6.21 -15.32 0.37
N TYR A 176 -7.41 -14.83 0.60
CA TYR A 176 -8.41 -15.51 1.41
C TYR A 176 -9.04 -16.64 0.61
N THR A 177 -9.07 -17.85 1.18
CA THR A 177 -9.68 -19.04 0.55
C THR A 177 -11.00 -19.44 1.22
N GLY A 178 -11.35 -18.83 2.34
CA GLY A 178 -12.53 -19.17 3.12
C GLY A 178 -12.39 -20.43 3.96
N SER A 179 -11.17 -20.90 4.20
CA SER A 179 -10.91 -22.03 5.09
C SER A 179 -11.36 -21.75 6.52
N TYR A 180 -11.53 -22.80 7.32
CA TYR A 180 -11.93 -22.67 8.73
C TYR A 180 -10.96 -21.76 9.52
N ILE A 181 -9.66 -21.95 9.32
CA ILE A 181 -8.61 -21.14 9.98
C ILE A 181 -8.74 -19.66 9.60
N GLU A 182 -8.92 -19.36 8.32
CA GLU A 182 -9.02 -17.98 7.84
C GLU A 182 -10.29 -17.28 8.30
N LYS A 183 -11.41 -17.99 8.37
CA LYS A 183 -12.66 -17.47 8.95
C LYS A 183 -12.49 -17.13 10.43
N ASP A 184 -11.84 -18.00 11.19
CA ASP A 184 -11.55 -17.74 12.59
C ASP A 184 -10.58 -16.56 12.76
N ASN A 185 -9.51 -16.51 11.97
CA ASN A 185 -8.58 -15.40 11.95
C ASN A 185 -9.29 -14.05 11.69
N GLN A 186 -10.16 -14.00 10.67
CA GLN A 186 -10.90 -12.80 10.30
C GLN A 186 -11.78 -12.32 11.49
N ILE A 187 -12.54 -13.22 12.10
CA ILE A 187 -13.42 -12.90 13.22
C ILE A 187 -12.59 -12.45 14.44
N THR A 188 -11.52 -13.16 14.73
CA THR A 188 -10.66 -12.89 15.89
C THR A 188 -9.94 -11.56 15.76
N ILE A 189 -9.37 -11.27 14.59
CA ILE A 189 -8.73 -9.96 14.31
C ILE A 189 -9.76 -8.85 14.44
N GLY A 190 -10.95 -9.01 13.87
CA GLY A 190 -12.02 -8.02 13.98
C GLY A 190 -12.40 -7.72 15.44
N LYS A 191 -12.53 -8.75 16.28
CA LYS A 191 -12.83 -8.59 17.72
C LYS A 191 -11.70 -7.87 18.48
N LEU A 192 -10.44 -8.24 18.20
CA LEU A 192 -9.30 -7.70 18.94
C LEU A 192 -8.92 -6.26 18.50
N THR A 193 -9.18 -5.92 17.25
CA THR A 193 -8.90 -4.58 16.71
C THR A 193 -10.09 -3.62 16.76
N ASN A 194 -11.29 -4.15 17.04
CA ASN A 194 -12.56 -3.43 16.92
C ASN A 194 -12.76 -2.79 15.53
N LYS A 195 -12.30 -3.48 14.47
CA LYS A 195 -12.41 -3.05 13.08
C LYS A 195 -13.05 -4.13 12.21
N THR A 196 -13.73 -3.71 11.15
CA THR A 196 -14.15 -4.64 10.09
C THR A 196 -12.91 -5.13 9.34
N VAL A 197 -12.81 -6.46 9.17
CA VAL A 197 -11.76 -7.10 8.37
C VAL A 197 -12.39 -7.57 7.07
N TYR A 198 -12.13 -6.83 6.00
CA TYR A 198 -12.53 -7.20 4.65
C TYR A 198 -11.64 -8.31 4.11
N THR A 199 -12.13 -9.05 3.13
CA THR A 199 -11.38 -10.16 2.53
C THR A 199 -11.26 -9.98 1.03
N LEU A 200 -10.12 -10.39 0.48
CA LEU A 200 -9.91 -10.48 -0.95
C LEU A 200 -9.35 -11.86 -1.28
N ASN A 201 -10.02 -12.59 -2.17
CA ASN A 201 -9.66 -13.96 -2.50
C ASN A 201 -8.32 -14.05 -3.24
N GLU A 202 -7.66 -15.21 -3.17
CA GLU A 202 -6.38 -15.44 -3.86
C GLU A 202 -6.47 -15.27 -5.39
N HIS A 203 -7.64 -15.58 -5.96
CA HIS A 203 -7.93 -15.43 -7.39
C HIS A 203 -8.99 -14.35 -7.64
N ALA A 204 -9.04 -13.36 -6.75
CA ALA A 204 -10.00 -12.29 -6.86
C ALA A 204 -9.86 -11.52 -8.17
N ARG A 205 -11.01 -11.04 -8.65
CA ARG A 205 -11.12 -9.99 -9.66
C ARG A 205 -11.48 -8.69 -8.97
N TYR A 206 -11.43 -7.60 -9.70
CA TYR A 206 -11.74 -6.28 -9.13
C TYR A 206 -13.21 -6.17 -8.65
N GLU A 207 -14.14 -6.97 -9.22
CA GLU A 207 -15.54 -7.04 -8.79
C GLU A 207 -15.73 -7.72 -7.43
N ASP A 208 -14.71 -8.39 -6.90
CA ASP A 208 -14.79 -9.14 -5.64
C ASP A 208 -14.59 -8.26 -4.39
N PHE A 209 -14.29 -6.97 -4.55
CA PHE A 209 -14.40 -6.04 -3.43
C PHE A 209 -15.86 -5.90 -3.00
N SER A 210 -16.13 -6.02 -1.70
CA SER A 210 -17.49 -5.87 -1.19
C SER A 210 -17.99 -4.44 -1.42
N GLU A 211 -19.29 -4.32 -1.78
CA GLU A 211 -19.92 -3.00 -1.92
C GLU A 211 -19.80 -2.16 -0.65
N GLU A 212 -19.93 -2.80 0.51
CA GLU A 212 -19.77 -2.13 1.80
C GLU A 212 -18.39 -1.47 1.93
N PHE A 213 -17.31 -2.20 1.58
CA PHE A 213 -15.95 -1.66 1.61
C PHE A 213 -15.82 -0.46 0.68
N LEU A 214 -16.25 -0.59 -0.57
CA LEU A 214 -16.14 0.49 -1.56
C LEU A 214 -16.97 1.72 -1.12
N GLN A 215 -18.17 1.53 -0.60
CA GLN A 215 -19.01 2.63 -0.10
C GLN A 215 -18.36 3.35 1.08
N GLN A 216 -17.77 2.62 2.03
CA GLN A 216 -17.07 3.23 3.16
C GLN A 216 -15.80 3.96 2.73
N LEU A 217 -15.02 3.38 1.80
CA LEU A 217 -13.81 3.99 1.27
C LEU A 217 -14.12 5.28 0.48
N ILE A 218 -15.11 5.22 -0.41
CA ILE A 218 -15.56 6.37 -1.22
C ILE A 218 -16.21 7.43 -0.33
N GLY A 219 -17.01 7.02 0.65
CA GLY A 219 -17.65 7.92 1.61
C GLY A 219 -16.66 8.72 2.47
N ALA A 220 -15.44 8.25 2.61
CA ALA A 220 -14.35 8.96 3.28
C ALA A 220 -13.71 10.07 2.40
N LYS A 221 -14.13 10.23 1.14
CA LYS A 221 -13.68 11.29 0.20
C LYS A 221 -14.23 12.70 0.55
N LYS A 222 -15.01 12.84 1.60
CA LYS A 222 -15.67 14.12 1.95
C LYS A 222 -14.72 15.13 2.56
#